data_2ee9344d90cdaadd2ae7b2f29eb5c1e2
#
_entry.id   2ee9344d90cdaadd2ae7b2f29eb5c1e2
#
_cell.length_a   1.000
_cell.length_b   1.000
_cell.length_c   1.000
_cell.angle_alpha   90.00
_cell.angle_beta   90.00
_cell.angle_gamma   90.00
#
_symmetry.space_group_name_H-M   'P 1'
#
loop_
_entity.id
_entity.type
_entity.pdbx_description
1 polymer ?
#
loop_
_entity_poly.entity_id
_entity_poly.type
_entity_poly.pdbx_seq_one_letter_code
_entity_poly.pdbx_strand_id
1 'polypeptide(L)'
;MRHVALALAILAAGCSSTPEKRAGGYYKDDGPGDSAKLASIPDAVPRAEPLHRYANRPYEAMGRKYVPLTRVGVFKQRGSASWYGKRYHGSLTSSGEKYDMYKMSAAHPILPIPSYARVTNLANNRSVVVRINDRGPFHSGRAIDVSYAAAYKLGFIAQGNAQVEIEQIVPAGAPHAQR
;
A
#
# COMPACT_ATOMS: atom_id res chain seq x y z
N MET A 1 11.92 -58.30 -51.76
CA MET A 1 12.53 -57.78 -50.52
C MET A 1 11.97 -56.39 -50.30
N ARG A 2 11.06 -56.21 -49.28
CA ARG A 2 10.34 -54.94 -49.02
C ARG A 2 10.92 -54.33 -47.77
N HIS A 3 11.56 -53.14 -47.88
CA HIS A 3 12.08 -52.40 -46.75
C HIS A 3 10.94 -51.53 -46.18
N VAL A 4 10.52 -51.83 -44.94
CA VAL A 4 9.61 -50.99 -44.16
C VAL A 4 10.45 -49.98 -43.38
N ALA A 5 10.33 -48.72 -43.73
CA ALA A 5 10.95 -47.63 -42.97
C ALA A 5 10.01 -47.23 -41.80
N LEU A 6 10.50 -47.43 -40.59
CA LEU A 6 9.79 -47.05 -39.36
C LEU A 6 10.13 -45.58 -39.07
N ALA A 7 9.15 -44.66 -39.22
CA ALA A 7 9.30 -43.25 -38.85
C ALA A 7 9.00 -43.08 -37.36
N LEU A 8 10.02 -42.68 -36.60
CA LEU A 8 9.92 -42.38 -35.18
C LEU A 8 9.46 -40.93 -35.01
N ALA A 9 8.21 -40.74 -34.62
CA ALA A 9 7.68 -39.38 -34.28
C ALA A 9 8.06 -39.03 -32.85
N ILE A 10 8.95 -38.03 -32.69
CA ILE A 10 9.32 -37.45 -31.40
C ILE A 10 8.26 -36.42 -31.03
N LEU A 11 7.41 -36.72 -30.05
CA LEU A 11 6.51 -35.78 -29.43
C LEU A 11 7.32 -34.87 -28.44
N ALA A 12 7.64 -33.67 -28.87
CA ALA A 12 8.17 -32.63 -27.97
C ALA A 12 7.02 -32.10 -27.11
N ALA A 13 6.92 -32.59 -25.88
CA ALA A 13 6.06 -31.98 -24.86
C ALA A 13 6.68 -30.65 -24.42
N GLY A 14 6.30 -29.56 -25.09
CA GLY A 14 6.61 -28.23 -24.67
C GLY A 14 5.85 -27.87 -23.40
N CYS A 15 6.51 -27.87 -22.23
CA CYS A 15 5.98 -27.25 -21.02
C CYS A 15 5.87 -25.73 -21.26
N SER A 16 4.74 -25.27 -21.73
CA SER A 16 4.37 -23.86 -21.76
C SER A 16 4.03 -23.45 -20.32
N SER A 17 5.03 -23.02 -19.57
CA SER A 17 4.81 -22.29 -18.33
C SER A 17 4.31 -20.89 -18.67
N THR A 18 3.00 -20.71 -18.76
CA THR A 18 2.39 -19.38 -18.74
C THR A 18 2.82 -18.69 -17.45
N PRO A 19 3.40 -17.47 -17.51
CA PRO A 19 3.73 -16.75 -16.31
C PRO A 19 2.42 -16.40 -15.60
N GLU A 20 2.22 -17.00 -14.43
CA GLU A 20 1.10 -16.73 -13.54
C GLU A 20 1.13 -15.22 -13.19
N LYS A 21 0.15 -14.47 -13.65
CA LYS A 21 -0.07 -13.09 -13.24
C LYS A 21 -0.30 -13.08 -11.74
N ARG A 22 0.74 -12.78 -10.95
CA ARG A 22 0.58 -12.55 -9.51
C ARG A 22 -0.41 -11.40 -9.34
N ALA A 23 -1.58 -11.69 -8.81
CA ALA A 23 -2.54 -10.69 -8.41
C ALA A 23 -1.86 -9.76 -7.39
N GLY A 24 -1.65 -8.49 -7.75
CA GLY A 24 -1.28 -7.41 -6.83
C GLY A 24 0.16 -6.92 -6.79
N GLY A 25 1.13 -7.60 -7.39
CA GLY A 25 2.48 -7.03 -7.55
C GLY A 25 2.54 -6.18 -8.82
N TYR A 26 2.70 -4.86 -8.70
CA TYR A 26 2.81 -3.99 -9.87
C TYR A 26 4.07 -4.24 -10.70
N TYR A 27 5.14 -4.77 -10.09
CA TYR A 27 6.42 -5.00 -10.74
C TYR A 27 7.12 -6.24 -10.17
N LYS A 28 7.81 -7.01 -11.03
CA LYS A 28 8.61 -8.17 -10.65
C LYS A 28 9.72 -7.86 -9.62
N ASP A 29 10.11 -6.59 -9.51
CA ASP A 29 11.24 -6.11 -8.72
C ASP A 29 10.83 -5.56 -7.34
N ASP A 30 9.52 -5.51 -7.03
CA ASP A 30 9.04 -5.09 -5.71
C ASP A 30 9.22 -6.18 -4.63
N GLY A 31 9.99 -7.21 -4.98
CA GLY A 31 10.20 -8.41 -4.23
C GLY A 31 10.76 -8.26 -2.82
N PRO A 32 10.80 -9.36 -2.07
CA PRO A 32 10.92 -9.36 -0.62
C PRO A 32 12.26 -8.79 -0.16
N GLY A 33 12.18 -7.79 0.71
CA GLY A 33 13.26 -7.51 1.63
C GLY A 33 13.41 -8.63 2.66
N ASP A 34 14.40 -8.54 3.52
CA ASP A 34 14.61 -9.47 4.63
C ASP A 34 13.35 -9.55 5.52
N SER A 35 12.69 -10.69 5.51
CA SER A 35 11.43 -10.91 6.22
C SER A 35 11.58 -10.82 7.74
N ALA A 36 12.72 -11.22 8.31
CA ALA A 36 13.00 -11.11 9.74
C ALA A 36 13.09 -9.63 10.15
N LYS A 37 13.74 -8.81 9.33
CA LYS A 37 13.82 -7.38 9.53
C LYS A 37 12.44 -6.70 9.44
N LEU A 38 11.59 -7.13 8.51
CA LEU A 38 10.25 -6.57 8.35
C LEU A 38 9.35 -6.80 9.56
N ALA A 39 9.42 -7.99 10.16
CA ALA A 39 8.63 -8.34 11.34
C ALA A 39 8.97 -7.47 12.56
N SER A 40 10.24 -7.05 12.70
CA SER A 40 10.74 -6.27 13.82
C SER A 40 10.48 -4.75 13.70
N ILE A 41 10.02 -4.26 12.54
CA ILE A 41 9.76 -2.83 12.36
C ILE A 41 8.62 -2.39 13.29
N PRO A 42 8.84 -1.39 14.17
CA PRO A 42 7.79 -0.92 15.07
C PRO A 42 6.72 -0.16 14.29
N ASP A 43 5.50 -0.16 14.81
CA ASP A 43 4.43 0.68 14.28
C ASP A 43 4.78 2.18 14.39
N ALA A 44 4.14 3.01 13.57
CA ALA A 44 4.28 4.44 13.71
C ALA A 44 3.72 4.91 15.07
N VAL A 45 4.45 5.80 15.73
CA VAL A 45 4.01 6.38 17.01
C VAL A 45 3.23 7.66 16.75
N PRO A 46 1.91 7.69 17.01
CA PRO A 46 1.09 8.86 16.77
C PRO A 46 1.53 10.04 17.65
N ARG A 47 1.68 11.21 17.01
CA ARG A 47 2.01 12.47 17.69
C ARG A 47 1.29 13.62 16.98
N ALA A 48 1.05 14.70 17.70
CA ALA A 48 0.55 15.94 17.11
C ALA A 48 1.65 16.56 16.24
N GLU A 49 1.38 16.71 14.95
CA GLU A 49 2.28 17.34 13.98
C GLU A 49 1.57 18.49 13.28
N PRO A 50 2.28 19.60 12.97
CA PRO A 50 1.74 20.64 12.10
C PRO A 50 1.37 20.04 10.73
N LEU A 51 0.18 20.39 10.24
CA LEU A 51 -0.26 19.93 8.92
C LEU A 51 0.59 20.56 7.81
N HIS A 52 0.91 19.75 6.80
CA HIS A 52 1.70 20.21 5.67
C HIS A 52 0.94 21.27 4.85
N ARG A 53 1.56 22.43 4.63
CA ARG A 53 0.92 23.61 4.05
C ARG A 53 0.33 23.38 2.66
N TYR A 54 0.96 22.55 1.82
CA TYR A 54 0.59 22.37 0.42
C TYR A 54 -0.11 21.03 0.16
N ALA A 55 0.33 19.95 0.82
CA ALA A 55 -0.22 18.61 0.60
C ALA A 55 -1.69 18.47 1.00
N ASN A 56 -2.24 19.41 1.78
CA ASN A 56 -3.65 19.41 2.22
C ASN A 56 -4.54 20.39 1.42
N ARG A 57 -4.04 20.92 0.31
CA ARG A 57 -4.87 21.73 -0.61
C ARG A 57 -5.69 20.81 -1.53
N PRO A 58 -6.87 21.26 -2.01
CA PRO A 58 -7.56 20.56 -3.08
C PRO A 58 -6.64 20.33 -4.27
N TYR A 59 -6.74 19.17 -4.86
CA TYR A 59 -5.91 18.77 -6.01
C TYR A 59 -6.71 17.91 -6.99
N GLU A 60 -6.17 17.72 -8.19
CA GLU A 60 -6.73 16.85 -9.19
C GLU A 60 -5.72 15.77 -9.57
N ALA A 61 -6.21 14.53 -9.70
CA ALA A 61 -5.42 13.41 -10.18
C ALA A 61 -6.31 12.44 -10.96
N MET A 62 -5.82 11.94 -12.09
CA MET A 62 -6.55 11.01 -12.96
C MET A 62 -7.97 11.52 -13.35
N GLY A 63 -8.12 12.83 -13.58
CA GLY A 63 -9.40 13.46 -13.93
C GLY A 63 -10.41 13.56 -12.78
N ARG A 64 -10.00 13.31 -11.54
CA ARG A 64 -10.86 13.41 -10.34
C ARG A 64 -10.34 14.50 -9.40
N LYS A 65 -11.25 15.28 -8.85
CA LYS A 65 -10.97 16.28 -7.81
C LYS A 65 -11.01 15.63 -6.43
N TYR A 66 -10.02 15.95 -5.61
CA TYR A 66 -9.90 15.52 -4.22
C TYR A 66 -9.82 16.73 -3.32
N VAL A 67 -10.58 16.70 -2.22
CA VAL A 67 -10.57 17.75 -1.19
C VAL A 67 -10.08 17.10 0.12
N PRO A 68 -8.80 17.26 0.46
CA PRO A 68 -8.27 16.72 1.71
C PRO A 68 -8.94 17.34 2.93
N LEU A 69 -9.04 16.53 3.99
CA LEU A 69 -9.46 17.00 5.30
C LEU A 69 -8.41 17.99 5.85
N THR A 70 -8.90 19.09 6.42
CA THR A 70 -8.04 20.19 6.91
C THR A 70 -7.68 20.06 8.39
N ARG A 71 -8.12 18.98 9.05
CA ARG A 71 -7.87 18.72 10.47
C ARG A 71 -7.91 17.22 10.76
N VAL A 72 -7.17 16.81 11.78
CA VAL A 72 -7.24 15.45 12.34
C VAL A 72 -8.53 15.33 13.15
N GLY A 73 -9.28 14.26 12.99
CA GLY A 73 -10.56 14.05 13.67
C GLY A 73 -11.07 12.62 13.55
N VAL A 74 -12.32 12.42 13.89
CA VAL A 74 -12.97 11.10 13.74
C VAL A 74 -13.15 10.78 12.27
N PHE A 75 -12.50 9.72 11.82
CA PHE A 75 -12.62 9.21 10.46
C PHE A 75 -12.52 7.68 10.48
N LYS A 76 -13.45 7.05 9.79
CA LYS A 76 -13.46 5.60 9.61
C LYS A 76 -13.92 5.27 8.19
N GLN A 77 -13.18 4.40 7.52
CA GLN A 77 -13.48 3.98 6.16
C GLN A 77 -13.12 2.50 5.98
N ARG A 78 -13.95 1.77 5.23
CA ARG A 78 -13.62 0.44 4.72
C ARG A 78 -13.35 0.51 3.22
N GLY A 79 -12.43 -0.30 2.75
CA GLY A 79 -12.11 -0.39 1.33
C GLY A 79 -10.93 -1.29 1.05
N SER A 80 -10.58 -1.40 -0.23
CA SER A 80 -9.41 -2.18 -0.64
C SER A 80 -8.12 -1.40 -0.34
N ALA A 81 -7.16 -2.07 0.29
CA ALA A 81 -5.77 -1.62 0.38
C ALA A 81 -4.92 -2.31 -0.67
N SER A 82 -3.91 -1.61 -1.15
CA SER A 82 -2.76 -2.16 -1.88
C SER A 82 -1.47 -1.67 -1.21
N TRP A 83 -0.33 -1.97 -1.80
CA TRP A 83 0.96 -1.53 -1.28
C TRP A 83 1.88 -1.05 -2.39
N TYR A 84 2.85 -0.22 -2.03
CA TYR A 84 3.89 0.27 -2.92
C TYR A 84 5.28 -0.13 -2.37
N GLY A 85 6.12 -0.66 -3.27
CA GLY A 85 7.34 -1.32 -2.90
C GLY A 85 8.60 -0.61 -3.40
N LYS A 86 9.60 -1.41 -3.76
CA LYS A 86 10.96 -0.99 -4.10
C LYS A 86 11.04 0.07 -5.20
N ARG A 87 10.16 0.02 -6.19
CA ARG A 87 10.15 1.00 -7.29
C ARG A 87 10.02 2.45 -6.82
N TYR A 88 9.28 2.70 -5.75
CA TYR A 88 9.07 4.04 -5.22
C TYR A 88 10.05 4.41 -4.10
N HIS A 89 10.87 3.44 -3.66
CA HIS A 89 11.82 3.67 -2.58
C HIS A 89 12.79 4.81 -2.93
N GLY A 90 12.89 5.81 -2.07
CA GLY A 90 13.70 7.01 -2.28
C GLY A 90 13.00 8.14 -3.06
N SER A 91 11.83 7.89 -3.69
CA SER A 91 11.04 8.94 -4.36
C SER A 91 10.41 9.89 -3.34
N LEU A 92 10.15 11.13 -3.76
CA LEU A 92 9.47 12.11 -2.91
C LEU A 92 7.98 11.81 -2.82
N THR A 93 7.46 11.83 -1.61
CA THR A 93 6.03 11.80 -1.31
C THR A 93 5.40 13.17 -1.44
N SER A 94 4.06 13.26 -1.36
CA SER A 94 3.33 14.54 -1.37
C SER A 94 3.68 15.45 -0.19
N SER A 95 4.24 14.93 0.90
CA SER A 95 4.78 15.72 2.00
C SER A 95 6.22 16.22 1.75
N GLY A 96 6.84 15.84 0.62
CA GLY A 96 8.25 16.14 0.34
C GLY A 96 9.25 15.22 1.05
N GLU A 97 8.80 14.26 1.83
CA GLU A 97 9.64 13.25 2.44
C GLU A 97 10.05 12.18 1.41
N LYS A 98 11.22 11.58 1.60
CA LYS A 98 11.60 10.40 0.80
C LYS A 98 10.81 9.17 1.28
N TYR A 99 10.13 8.51 0.37
CA TYR A 99 9.47 7.24 0.66
C TYR A 99 10.49 6.18 1.06
N ASP A 100 10.24 5.55 2.19
CA ASP A 100 11.02 4.41 2.65
C ASP A 100 10.08 3.20 2.82
N MET A 101 10.28 2.17 1.97
CA MET A 101 9.44 0.97 1.98
C MET A 101 9.49 0.19 3.30
N TYR A 102 10.50 0.45 4.14
CA TYR A 102 10.67 -0.17 5.44
C TYR A 102 10.12 0.66 6.60
N LYS A 103 9.49 1.80 6.35
CA LYS A 103 8.78 2.59 7.37
C LYS A 103 7.29 2.29 7.36
N MET A 104 6.65 2.42 8.52
CA MET A 104 5.20 2.27 8.67
C MET A 104 4.48 3.52 8.19
N SER A 105 4.31 3.65 6.87
CA SER A 105 3.67 4.80 6.21
C SER A 105 2.61 4.37 5.21
N ALA A 106 1.78 5.31 4.78
CA ALA A 106 0.77 5.08 3.78
C ALA A 106 0.40 6.35 2.99
N ALA A 107 -0.16 6.13 1.79
CA ALA A 107 -0.81 7.12 0.97
C ALA A 107 -2.33 7.03 1.12
N HIS A 108 -2.98 8.17 1.35
CA HIS A 108 -4.45 8.27 1.41
C HIS A 108 -4.93 9.51 0.66
N PRO A 109 -6.04 9.42 -0.12
CA PRO A 109 -6.44 10.55 -0.98
C PRO A 109 -6.87 11.78 -0.19
N ILE A 110 -7.50 11.64 0.98
CA ILE A 110 -8.08 12.79 1.68
C ILE A 110 -7.69 12.95 3.15
N LEU A 111 -7.11 11.94 3.81
CA LEU A 111 -6.67 12.12 5.20
C LEU A 111 -5.63 13.25 5.29
N PRO A 112 -5.59 14.01 6.40
CA PRO A 112 -4.61 15.08 6.59
C PRO A 112 -3.17 14.55 6.49
N ILE A 113 -2.28 15.34 5.94
CA ILE A 113 -0.85 15.06 5.88
C ILE A 113 -0.10 16.10 6.72
N PRO A 114 0.76 15.67 7.68
CA PRO A 114 0.86 14.32 8.21
C PRO A 114 -0.29 13.99 9.17
N SER A 115 -0.67 12.72 9.22
CA SER A 115 -1.58 12.19 10.25
C SER A 115 -1.29 10.71 10.48
N TYR A 116 -2.05 10.06 11.34
CA TYR A 116 -1.87 8.66 11.67
C TYR A 116 -3.18 7.90 11.54
N ALA A 117 -3.10 6.67 11.09
CA ALA A 117 -4.25 5.79 10.99
C ALA A 117 -3.91 4.37 11.46
N ARG A 118 -4.86 3.73 12.11
CA ARG A 118 -4.86 2.28 12.28
C ARG A 118 -5.46 1.68 11.03
N VAL A 119 -4.78 0.70 10.46
CA VAL A 119 -5.25 -0.09 9.32
C VAL A 119 -5.40 -1.51 9.81
N THR A 120 -6.60 -2.07 9.66
CA THR A 120 -6.91 -3.45 10.05
C THR A 120 -7.29 -4.26 8.83
N ASN A 121 -6.61 -5.36 8.59
CA ASN A 121 -6.97 -6.33 7.56
C ASN A 121 -8.16 -7.17 8.04
N LEU A 122 -9.30 -7.05 7.35
CA LEU A 122 -10.56 -7.68 7.77
C LEU A 122 -10.58 -9.20 7.60
N ALA A 123 -9.65 -9.76 6.80
CA ALA A 123 -9.58 -11.21 6.60
C ALA A 123 -8.87 -11.96 7.73
N ASN A 124 -7.94 -11.30 8.44
CA ASN A 124 -7.12 -11.94 9.48
C ASN A 124 -7.03 -11.15 10.79
N ASN A 125 -7.72 -10.01 10.90
CA ASN A 125 -7.74 -9.10 12.04
C ASN A 125 -6.36 -8.54 12.47
N ARG A 126 -5.34 -8.66 11.62
CA ARG A 126 -4.06 -7.99 11.87
C ARG A 126 -4.21 -6.50 11.68
N SER A 127 -3.63 -5.72 12.58
CA SER A 127 -3.65 -4.27 12.47
C SER A 127 -2.27 -3.66 12.67
N VAL A 128 -2.07 -2.51 12.07
CA VAL A 128 -0.85 -1.70 12.19
C VAL A 128 -1.22 -0.24 12.31
N VAL A 129 -0.33 0.55 12.89
CA VAL A 129 -0.41 2.00 12.85
C VAL A 129 0.57 2.52 11.81
N VAL A 130 0.06 3.33 10.87
CA VAL A 130 0.83 3.96 9.80
C VAL A 130 0.76 5.48 9.89
N ARG A 131 1.81 6.16 9.44
CA ARG A 131 1.81 7.60 9.23
C ARG A 131 1.40 7.91 7.80
N ILE A 132 0.39 8.73 7.63
CA ILE A 132 -0.09 9.21 6.34
C ILE A 132 0.81 10.37 5.91
N ASN A 133 1.62 10.17 4.90
CA ASN A 133 2.57 11.16 4.39
C ASN A 133 2.54 11.32 2.87
N ASP A 134 1.60 10.63 2.19
CA ASP A 134 1.48 10.69 0.74
C ASP A 134 0.03 10.73 0.26
N ARG A 135 -0.18 11.13 -1.01
CA ARG A 135 -1.45 11.17 -1.72
C ARG A 135 -1.59 9.98 -2.67
N GLY A 136 -2.78 9.48 -2.79
CA GLY A 136 -3.20 8.29 -3.50
C GLY A 136 -3.92 7.32 -2.55
N PRO A 137 -4.38 6.18 -3.04
CA PRO A 137 -4.39 5.73 -4.43
C PRO A 137 -5.36 6.54 -5.31
N PHE A 138 -5.04 6.61 -6.62
CA PHE A 138 -5.91 7.26 -7.60
C PHE A 138 -6.64 6.26 -8.50
N HIS A 139 -6.30 4.98 -8.39
CA HIS A 139 -7.01 3.91 -9.09
C HIS A 139 -8.35 3.61 -8.41
N SER A 140 -9.38 3.42 -9.23
CA SER A 140 -10.73 3.12 -8.76
C SER A 140 -10.78 1.87 -7.86
N GLY A 141 -11.56 1.94 -6.79
CA GLY A 141 -11.78 0.81 -5.87
C GLY A 141 -10.76 0.66 -4.74
N ARG A 142 -9.67 1.44 -4.71
CA ARG A 142 -8.71 1.43 -3.60
C ARG A 142 -8.94 2.61 -2.65
N ALA A 143 -8.83 2.33 -1.36
CA ALA A 143 -8.98 3.32 -0.30
C ALA A 143 -7.63 3.83 0.24
N ILE A 144 -6.62 2.96 0.30
CA ILE A 144 -5.31 3.24 0.87
C ILE A 144 -4.23 2.41 0.18
N ASP A 145 -3.05 2.99 -0.01
CA ASP A 145 -1.85 2.25 -0.38
C ASP A 145 -0.88 2.32 0.80
N VAL A 146 -0.51 1.16 1.35
CA VAL A 146 0.41 1.09 2.50
C VAL A 146 1.83 0.77 2.04
N SER A 147 2.82 1.08 2.88
CA SER A 147 4.20 0.69 2.63
C SER A 147 4.36 -0.83 2.59
N TYR A 148 5.48 -1.30 2.00
CA TYR A 148 5.82 -2.72 1.95
C TYR A 148 5.87 -3.35 3.35
N ALA A 149 6.52 -2.68 4.33
CA ALA A 149 6.58 -3.15 5.70
C ALA A 149 5.20 -3.27 6.35
N ALA A 150 4.33 -2.30 6.13
CA ALA A 150 2.96 -2.34 6.64
C ALA A 150 2.14 -3.47 6.01
N ALA A 151 2.23 -3.68 4.68
CA ALA A 151 1.56 -4.78 4.00
C ALA A 151 2.06 -6.16 4.48
N TYR A 152 3.37 -6.29 4.76
CA TYR A 152 3.95 -7.50 5.34
C TYR A 152 3.32 -7.82 6.69
N LYS A 153 3.28 -6.85 7.62
CA LYS A 153 2.69 -7.02 8.94
C LYS A 153 1.18 -7.29 8.89
N LEU A 154 0.47 -6.66 7.96
CA LEU A 154 -0.95 -6.91 7.69
C LEU A 154 -1.21 -8.27 7.03
N GLY A 155 -0.18 -8.92 6.48
CA GLY A 155 -0.24 -10.28 5.95
C GLY A 155 -0.90 -10.38 4.58
N PHE A 156 -0.74 -9.39 3.69
CA PHE A 156 -1.32 -9.46 2.34
C PHE A 156 -0.33 -9.17 1.18
N ILE A 157 0.98 -9.24 1.44
CA ILE A 157 2.01 -9.05 0.40
C ILE A 157 1.75 -9.95 -0.81
N ALA A 158 1.57 -11.25 -0.56
CA ALA A 158 1.42 -12.23 -1.64
C ALA A 158 0.12 -12.04 -2.45
N GLN A 159 -0.94 -11.59 -1.80
CA GLN A 159 -2.24 -11.30 -2.41
C GLN A 159 -2.24 -9.97 -3.16
N GLY A 160 -1.33 -9.04 -2.80
CA GLY A 160 -1.20 -7.70 -3.36
C GLY A 160 -2.29 -6.72 -2.96
N ASN A 161 -3.40 -7.19 -2.44
CA ASN A 161 -4.49 -6.37 -1.91
C ASN A 161 -5.22 -7.07 -0.76
N ALA A 162 -5.93 -6.30 0.06
CA ALA A 162 -6.81 -6.79 1.11
C ALA A 162 -7.96 -5.82 1.38
N GLN A 163 -9.08 -6.33 1.88
CA GLN A 163 -10.12 -5.48 2.45
C GLN A 163 -9.70 -5.03 3.84
N VAL A 164 -9.69 -3.73 4.05
CA VAL A 164 -9.23 -3.14 5.30
C VAL A 164 -10.26 -2.19 5.89
N GLU A 165 -10.15 -1.98 7.19
CA GLU A 165 -10.74 -0.86 7.91
C GLU A 165 -9.64 0.14 8.27
N ILE A 166 -9.88 1.42 8.00
CA ILE A 166 -8.99 2.54 8.23
C ILE A 166 -9.62 3.43 9.28
N GLU A 167 -8.93 3.65 10.40
CA GLU A 167 -9.40 4.54 11.47
C GLU A 167 -8.33 5.59 11.74
N GLN A 168 -8.70 6.88 11.58
CA GLN A 168 -7.76 7.95 11.91
C GLN A 168 -7.53 8.01 13.42
N ILE A 169 -6.28 8.13 13.82
CA ILE A 169 -5.88 8.30 15.21
C ILE A 169 -5.75 9.79 15.50
N VAL A 170 -6.41 10.24 16.57
CA VAL A 170 -6.27 11.60 17.09
C VAL A 170 -5.23 11.55 18.22
N PRO A 171 -3.98 12.04 18.01
CA PRO A 171 -2.97 12.04 19.05
C PRO A 171 -3.34 12.98 20.19
N ALA A 172 -2.86 12.69 21.40
CA ALA A 172 -2.97 13.62 22.51
C ALA A 172 -2.31 14.97 22.14
N GLY A 173 -2.99 16.08 22.45
CA GLY A 173 -2.52 17.44 22.10
C GLY A 173 -2.80 17.88 20.66
N ALA A 174 -3.41 17.05 19.82
CA ALA A 174 -3.92 17.53 18.54
C ALA A 174 -5.03 18.54 18.75
N PRO A 175 -5.09 19.64 17.95
CA PRO A 175 -6.20 20.60 18.06
C PRO A 175 -7.52 19.86 17.85
N HIS A 176 -8.33 19.80 18.90
CA HIS A 176 -9.65 19.19 18.81
C HIS A 176 -10.54 20.00 17.86
N ALA A 177 -11.29 19.31 17.02
CA ALA A 177 -12.43 19.91 16.36
C ALA A 177 -13.43 20.34 17.44
N GLN A 178 -13.55 21.65 17.69
CA GLN A 178 -14.73 22.15 18.38
C GLN A 178 -15.95 21.72 17.55
N ARG A 179 -16.93 21.10 18.22
CA ARG A 179 -18.19 20.65 17.61
C ARG A 179 -18.97 21.85 17.10
#